data_1ea727ce531ca93ede287254ac29deef
#
_entry.id   1ea727ce531ca93ede287254ac29deef
#
_cell.length_a   1.000
_cell.length_b   1.000
_cell.length_c   1.000
_cell.angle_alpha   90.00
_cell.angle_beta   90.00
_cell.angle_gamma   90.00
#
_symmetry.space_group_name_H-M   'P 1'
#
loop_
_entity.id
_entity.type
_entity.pdbx_description
1 polymer ?
#
loop_
_entity_poly.entity_id
_entity_poly.type
_entity_poly.pdbx_seq_one_letter_code
_entity_poly.pdbx_strand_id
1 'polypeptide(L)'
;MRAFFAVPLVDSLRPALAAVQEDLRAVGAAVSWVSPDSLHMTLKFLGEVPENSRFDLRPPAPFDLELAGVGEFGGRVAWAGCRGALDPLRELAAQAEAAGERAGVPRETRPFSPHVTIGRIRSNRNLDKLRARMARWKEQVFGTWPVRRAVLFRSETSPSGSVYKVVAEYPCIAT
;
A
#
# COMPACT_ATOMS: atom_id res chain seq x y z
N MET A 1 14.75 -3.39 13.47
CA MET A 1 13.33 -3.56 13.09
C MET A 1 13.15 -3.56 11.59
N ARG A 2 12.26 -4.37 11.10
CA ARG A 2 11.86 -4.33 9.69
C ARG A 2 10.80 -3.25 9.51
N ALA A 3 11.05 -2.26 8.68
CA ALA A 3 10.23 -1.04 8.62
C ALA A 3 9.91 -0.60 7.19
N PHE A 4 8.85 0.20 7.05
CA PHE A 4 8.46 0.80 5.79
C PHE A 4 7.61 2.06 6.03
N PHE A 5 7.74 3.02 5.11
CA PHE A 5 6.84 4.18 5.07
C PHE A 5 5.59 3.86 4.29
N ALA A 6 4.45 4.32 4.76
CA ALA A 6 3.16 4.06 4.14
C ALA A 6 2.14 5.18 4.38
N VAL A 7 1.10 5.16 3.57
CA VAL A 7 -0.16 5.87 3.82
C VAL A 7 -1.19 4.81 4.20
N PRO A 8 -1.70 4.79 5.44
CA PRO A 8 -2.75 3.84 5.83
C PRO A 8 -4.02 4.07 5.01
N LEU A 9 -4.71 3.00 4.66
CA LEU A 9 -6.01 3.13 4.03
C LEU A 9 -7.00 3.75 5.02
N VAL A 10 -7.79 4.70 4.57
CA VAL A 10 -8.86 5.29 5.39
C VAL A 10 -9.90 4.22 5.72
N ASP A 11 -10.40 4.22 6.96
CA ASP A 11 -11.29 3.16 7.45
C ASP A 11 -12.57 3.02 6.63
N SER A 12 -13.10 4.13 6.11
CA SER A 12 -14.33 4.14 5.29
C SER A 12 -14.22 3.33 4.00
N LEU A 13 -13.02 3.10 3.48
CA LEU A 13 -12.78 2.34 2.25
C LEU A 13 -12.44 0.86 2.48
N ARG A 14 -12.18 0.46 3.72
CA ARG A 14 -11.82 -0.93 4.03
C ARG A 14 -12.91 -1.94 3.66
N PRO A 15 -14.21 -1.68 3.94
CA PRO A 15 -15.27 -2.61 3.54
C PRO A 15 -15.35 -2.82 2.02
N ALA A 16 -15.11 -1.78 1.21
CA ALA A 16 -15.13 -1.90 -0.24
C ALA A 16 -14.04 -2.84 -0.76
N LEU A 17 -12.81 -2.71 -0.24
CA LEU A 17 -11.72 -3.61 -0.62
C LEU A 17 -11.90 -5.02 -0.05
N ALA A 18 -12.46 -5.16 1.14
CA ALA A 18 -12.82 -6.47 1.68
C ALA A 18 -13.82 -7.20 0.77
N ALA A 19 -14.79 -6.48 0.22
CA ALA A 19 -15.76 -7.04 -0.74
C ALA A 19 -15.07 -7.49 -2.04
N VAL A 20 -14.11 -6.73 -2.55
CA VAL A 20 -13.29 -7.13 -3.71
C VAL A 20 -12.53 -8.41 -3.42
N GLN A 21 -11.85 -8.46 -2.28
CA GLN A 21 -11.09 -9.65 -1.86
C GLN A 21 -11.98 -10.88 -1.78
N GLU A 22 -13.18 -10.74 -1.22
CA GLU A 22 -14.14 -11.84 -1.12
C GLU A 22 -14.61 -12.35 -2.48
N ASP A 23 -14.90 -11.43 -3.41
CA ASP A 23 -15.28 -11.79 -4.77
C ASP A 23 -14.14 -12.51 -5.51
N LEU A 24 -12.90 -11.99 -5.39
CA LEU A 24 -11.74 -12.59 -6.03
C LEU A 24 -11.34 -13.94 -5.40
N ARG A 25 -11.54 -14.09 -4.10
CA ARG A 25 -11.26 -15.35 -3.39
C ARG A 25 -12.06 -16.52 -3.96
N ALA A 26 -13.27 -16.26 -4.44
CA ALA A 26 -14.18 -17.29 -4.96
C ALA A 26 -13.61 -18.03 -6.17
N VAL A 27 -12.65 -17.49 -6.91
CA VAL A 27 -12.06 -18.19 -8.07
C VAL A 27 -11.07 -19.28 -7.68
N GLY A 28 -10.67 -19.38 -6.42
CA GLY A 28 -9.78 -20.42 -5.94
C GLY A 28 -8.33 -20.32 -6.39
N ALA A 29 -7.85 -19.10 -6.72
CA ALA A 29 -6.45 -18.87 -7.03
C ALA A 29 -5.58 -18.98 -5.76
N ALA A 30 -4.28 -19.23 -5.96
CA ALA A 30 -3.33 -19.33 -4.85
C ALA A 30 -2.90 -17.92 -4.41
N VAL A 31 -3.70 -17.28 -3.59
CA VAL A 31 -3.45 -15.92 -3.10
C VAL A 31 -3.46 -15.87 -1.58
N SER A 32 -2.44 -15.22 -1.02
CA SER A 32 -2.44 -14.80 0.38
C SER A 32 -3.06 -13.41 0.46
N TRP A 33 -4.30 -13.33 0.95
CA TRP A 33 -5.04 -12.07 1.03
C TRP A 33 -4.58 -11.24 2.22
N VAL A 34 -4.42 -9.94 2.00
CA VAL A 34 -4.06 -9.00 3.06
C VAL A 34 -5.30 -8.77 3.94
N SER A 35 -5.14 -8.82 5.27
CA SER A 35 -6.23 -8.48 6.17
C SER A 35 -6.72 -7.05 5.91
N PRO A 36 -8.03 -6.78 5.87
CA PRO A 36 -8.55 -5.42 5.66
C PRO A 36 -7.96 -4.37 6.59
N ASP A 37 -7.68 -4.72 7.84
CA ASP A 37 -7.07 -3.81 8.82
C ASP A 37 -5.62 -3.45 8.50
N SER A 38 -4.94 -4.27 7.69
CA SER A 38 -3.55 -4.07 7.29
C SER A 38 -3.39 -3.40 5.91
N LEU A 39 -4.49 -3.09 5.23
CA LEU A 39 -4.44 -2.46 3.92
C LEU A 39 -3.84 -1.05 4.01
N HIS A 40 -2.86 -0.78 3.14
CA HIS A 40 -2.14 0.48 3.10
C HIS A 40 -1.49 0.66 1.72
N MET A 41 -1.03 1.87 1.45
CA MET A 41 -0.15 2.14 0.31
C MET A 41 1.29 2.27 0.82
N THR A 42 2.18 1.40 0.37
CA THR A 42 3.60 1.51 0.69
C THR A 42 4.22 2.66 -0.11
N LEU A 43 4.97 3.52 0.57
CA LEU A 43 5.77 4.58 -0.05
C LEU A 43 7.20 4.13 -0.28
N LYS A 44 7.82 3.49 0.71
CA LYS A 44 9.20 3.00 0.62
C LYS A 44 9.45 1.90 1.65
N PHE A 45 9.91 0.76 1.19
CA PHE A 45 10.45 -0.29 2.08
C PHE A 45 11.85 0.09 2.53
N LEU A 46 12.11 0.01 3.82
CA LEU A 46 13.42 0.28 4.42
C LEU A 46 14.19 -1.01 4.70
N GLY A 47 13.49 -2.15 4.82
CA GLY A 47 14.10 -3.39 5.27
C GLY A 47 14.47 -3.31 6.74
N GLU A 48 15.58 -3.96 7.12
CA GLU A 48 16.06 -3.91 8.51
C GLU A 48 16.78 -2.60 8.79
N VAL A 49 16.32 -1.88 9.79
CA VAL A 49 16.94 -0.65 10.30
C VAL A 49 17.08 -0.75 11.82
N PRO A 50 18.03 0.00 12.43
CA PRO A 50 18.16 0.00 13.89
C PRO A 50 16.86 0.38 14.61
N GLU A 51 16.62 -0.22 15.77
CA GLU A 51 15.39 0.01 16.57
C GLU A 51 15.17 1.49 16.94
N ASN A 52 16.26 2.24 17.08
CA ASN A 52 16.21 3.65 17.45
C ASN A 52 16.27 4.59 16.26
N SER A 53 16.10 4.10 15.03
CA SER A 53 16.10 4.94 13.84
C SER A 53 15.04 6.04 13.93
N ARG A 54 15.42 7.25 13.49
CA ARG A 54 14.55 8.41 13.40
C ARG A 54 14.61 8.98 12.01
N PHE A 55 13.46 9.37 11.50
CA PHE A 55 13.31 9.92 10.15
C PHE A 55 12.53 11.22 10.22
N ASP A 56 12.84 12.12 9.30
CA ASP A 56 12.12 13.39 9.16
C ASP A 56 11.42 13.38 7.80
N LEU A 57 10.08 13.32 7.83
CA LEU A 57 9.22 13.53 6.68
C LEU A 57 8.33 14.74 6.95
N ARG A 58 8.15 15.55 5.92
CA ARG A 58 7.26 16.72 5.96
C ARG A 58 6.24 16.61 4.83
N PRO A 59 5.18 15.79 5.04
CA PRO A 59 4.17 15.62 4.01
C PRO A 59 3.59 16.98 3.58
N PRO A 60 3.17 17.11 2.32
CA PRO A 60 2.51 18.31 1.85
C PRO A 60 1.19 18.56 2.59
N ALA A 61 0.49 19.65 2.24
CA ALA A 61 -0.86 19.89 2.74
C ALA A 61 -1.76 18.69 2.48
N PRO A 62 -2.78 18.45 3.31
CA PRO A 62 -3.73 17.35 3.10
C PRO A 62 -4.28 17.34 1.67
N PHE A 63 -4.41 16.16 1.09
CA PHE A 63 -4.90 15.98 -0.28
C PHE A 63 -5.79 14.76 -0.38
N ASP A 64 -6.58 14.71 -1.46
CA ASP A 64 -7.50 13.60 -1.70
C ASP A 64 -7.03 12.77 -2.88
N LEU A 65 -6.98 11.46 -2.65
CA LEU A 65 -6.85 10.44 -3.70
C LEU A 65 -8.23 9.88 -4.01
N GLU A 66 -8.33 9.20 -5.13
CA GLU A 66 -9.47 8.35 -5.47
C GLU A 66 -8.98 6.91 -5.58
N LEU A 67 -9.56 6.02 -4.78
CA LEU A 67 -9.29 4.60 -4.86
C LEU A 67 -10.17 4.03 -5.98
N ALA A 68 -9.55 3.45 -7.02
CA ALA A 68 -10.25 2.97 -8.18
C ALA A 68 -9.45 1.91 -8.93
N GLY A 69 -10.17 0.91 -9.43
CA GLY A 69 -9.61 -0.14 -10.26
C GLY A 69 -8.91 -1.24 -9.46
N VAL A 70 -8.82 -2.41 -10.09
CA VAL A 70 -8.14 -3.59 -9.56
C VAL A 70 -7.30 -4.20 -10.67
N GLY A 71 -6.13 -4.69 -10.34
CA GLY A 71 -5.25 -5.34 -11.28
C GLY A 71 -4.19 -6.17 -10.59
N GLU A 72 -3.16 -6.56 -11.36
CA GLU A 72 -2.05 -7.34 -10.83
C GLU A 72 -0.74 -6.95 -11.50
N PHE A 73 0.37 -7.21 -10.82
CA PHE A 73 1.71 -7.02 -11.35
C PHE A 73 2.41 -8.37 -11.52
N GLY A 74 2.73 -8.73 -12.75
CA GLY A 74 3.59 -9.86 -13.07
C GLY A 74 3.12 -11.21 -12.53
N GLY A 75 1.83 -11.40 -12.27
CA GLY A 75 1.30 -12.60 -11.65
C GLY A 75 1.70 -12.79 -10.20
N ARG A 76 2.12 -11.73 -9.50
CA ARG A 76 2.66 -11.80 -8.13
C ARG A 76 1.90 -10.96 -7.11
N VAL A 77 1.40 -9.80 -7.51
CA VAL A 77 0.75 -8.84 -6.61
C VAL A 77 -0.62 -8.47 -7.16
N ALA A 78 -1.67 -8.72 -6.39
CA ALA A 78 -3.00 -8.20 -6.65
C ALA A 78 -3.15 -6.86 -5.93
N TRP A 79 -3.64 -5.85 -6.63
CA TRP A 79 -3.69 -4.48 -6.11
C TRP A 79 -5.00 -3.76 -6.42
N ALA A 80 -5.30 -2.75 -5.61
CA ALA A 80 -6.26 -1.70 -5.92
C ALA A 80 -5.52 -0.41 -6.29
N GLY A 81 -6.01 0.30 -7.30
CA GLY A 81 -5.33 1.46 -7.86
C GLY A 81 -5.73 2.78 -7.19
N CYS A 82 -4.93 3.79 -7.48
CA CYS A 82 -5.17 5.16 -7.03
C CYS A 82 -5.04 6.14 -8.18
N ARG A 83 -5.87 7.17 -8.15
CA ARG A 83 -5.81 8.31 -9.05
C ARG A 83 -6.19 9.59 -8.30
N GLY A 84 -6.24 10.72 -8.97
CA GLY A 84 -6.56 12.02 -8.36
C GLY A 84 -5.30 12.84 -8.10
N ALA A 85 -5.12 13.34 -6.88
CA ALA A 85 -4.00 14.22 -6.52
C ALA A 85 -2.67 13.46 -6.42
N LEU A 86 -2.16 12.96 -7.54
CA LEU A 86 -0.93 12.14 -7.58
C LEU A 86 0.35 12.95 -7.37
N ASP A 87 0.37 14.26 -7.70
CA ASP A 87 1.58 15.06 -7.52
C ASP A 87 2.01 15.19 -6.05
N PRO A 88 1.13 15.57 -5.10
CA PRO A 88 1.51 15.55 -3.69
C PRO A 88 1.85 14.16 -3.18
N LEU A 89 1.22 13.11 -3.70
CA LEU A 89 1.58 11.73 -3.35
C LEU A 89 3.00 11.38 -3.81
N ARG A 90 3.36 11.75 -5.03
CA ARG A 90 4.71 11.54 -5.57
C ARG A 90 5.76 12.32 -4.79
N GLU A 91 5.44 13.55 -4.37
CA GLU A 91 6.31 14.33 -3.49
C GLU A 91 6.56 13.60 -2.18
N LEU A 92 5.50 13.08 -1.57
CA LEU A 92 5.62 12.31 -0.33
C LEU A 92 6.45 11.05 -0.51
N ALA A 93 6.26 10.32 -1.61
CA ALA A 93 7.06 9.14 -1.94
C ALA A 93 8.53 9.50 -2.17
N ALA A 94 8.82 10.63 -2.80
CA ALA A 94 10.18 11.12 -2.99
C ALA A 94 10.86 11.47 -1.66
N GLN A 95 10.13 12.05 -0.71
CA GLN A 95 10.63 12.29 0.64
C GLN A 95 10.96 11.00 1.38
N ALA A 96 10.09 10.00 1.28
CA ALA A 96 10.32 8.68 1.86
C ALA A 96 11.57 8.01 1.27
N GLU A 97 11.74 8.11 -0.05
CA GLU A 97 12.93 7.61 -0.76
C GLU A 97 14.21 8.29 -0.25
N ALA A 98 14.19 9.62 -0.15
CA ALA A 98 15.33 10.40 0.34
C ALA A 98 15.66 10.10 1.81
N ALA A 99 14.64 9.89 2.64
CA ALA A 99 14.82 9.51 4.04
C ALA A 99 15.48 8.12 4.15
N GLY A 100 15.06 7.18 3.33
CA GLY A 100 15.67 5.85 3.26
C GLY A 100 17.13 5.92 2.81
N GLU A 101 17.41 6.71 1.79
CA GLU A 101 18.77 6.89 1.26
C GLU A 101 19.72 7.46 2.34
N ARG A 102 19.28 8.46 3.10
CA ARG A 102 20.05 9.00 4.23
C ARG A 102 20.33 7.96 5.31
N ALA A 103 19.49 6.96 5.44
CA ALA A 103 19.68 5.84 6.38
C ALA A 103 20.46 4.67 5.78
N GLY A 104 21.00 4.83 4.59
CA GLY A 104 21.80 3.79 3.92
C GLY A 104 20.97 2.75 3.16
N VAL A 105 19.68 2.99 2.98
CA VAL A 105 18.83 2.10 2.18
C VAL A 105 18.97 2.45 0.70
N PRO A 106 19.26 1.48 -0.18
CA PRO A 106 19.40 1.77 -1.60
C PRO A 106 18.13 2.40 -2.18
N ARG A 107 18.34 3.33 -3.11
CA ARG A 107 17.24 3.96 -3.85
C ARG A 107 16.53 2.93 -4.71
N GLU A 108 15.19 3.00 -4.77
CA GLU A 108 14.39 2.17 -5.66
C GLU A 108 14.70 2.53 -7.12
N THR A 109 14.94 1.51 -7.95
CA THR A 109 15.26 1.70 -9.38
C THR A 109 14.03 1.86 -10.26
N ARG A 110 12.88 1.36 -9.80
CA ARG A 110 11.61 1.47 -10.53
C ARG A 110 10.88 2.75 -10.16
N PRO A 111 10.18 3.39 -11.11
CA PRO A 111 9.31 4.52 -10.79
C PRO A 111 8.27 4.12 -9.73
N PHE A 112 7.94 5.07 -8.86
CA PHE A 112 6.86 4.87 -7.88
C PHE A 112 5.53 4.63 -8.60
N SER A 113 4.87 3.53 -8.29
CA SER A 113 3.57 3.15 -8.83
C SER A 113 2.57 3.03 -7.68
N PRO A 114 1.68 4.04 -7.51
CA PRO A 114 0.75 4.08 -6.38
C PRO A 114 -0.25 2.91 -6.44
N HIS A 115 -0.30 2.11 -5.40
CA HIS A 115 -1.26 1.00 -5.30
C HIS A 115 -1.41 0.54 -3.85
N VAL A 116 -2.54 -0.09 -3.58
CA VAL A 116 -2.78 -0.83 -2.34
C VAL A 116 -2.69 -2.31 -2.65
N THR A 117 -1.72 -3.02 -2.08
CA THR A 117 -1.64 -4.48 -2.22
C THR A 117 -2.80 -5.11 -1.46
N ILE A 118 -3.64 -5.88 -2.17
CA ILE A 118 -4.78 -6.58 -1.57
C ILE A 118 -4.52 -8.09 -1.41
N GLY A 119 -3.51 -8.61 -2.10
CA GLY A 119 -3.12 -10.01 -1.99
C GLY A 119 -1.81 -10.29 -2.69
N ARG A 120 -1.17 -11.39 -2.29
CA ARG A 120 0.06 -11.88 -2.92
C ARG A 120 -0.22 -13.21 -3.59
N ILE A 121 -0.01 -13.24 -4.90
CA ILE A 121 -0.23 -14.42 -5.74
C ILE A 121 0.95 -15.37 -5.56
N ARG A 122 0.68 -16.60 -5.13
CA ARG A 122 1.70 -17.57 -4.73
C ARG A 122 2.06 -18.58 -5.81
N SER A 123 1.16 -18.82 -6.76
CA SER A 123 1.38 -19.72 -7.91
C SER A 123 0.47 -19.34 -9.05
N ASN A 124 0.61 -20.02 -10.19
CA ASN A 124 -0.24 -19.80 -11.35
C ASN A 124 -1.59 -20.54 -11.29
N ARG A 125 -1.91 -21.19 -10.15
CA ARG A 125 -3.20 -21.88 -10.01
C ARG A 125 -4.36 -20.92 -10.18
N ASN A 126 -5.23 -21.19 -11.15
CA ASN A 126 -6.38 -20.36 -11.50
C ASN A 126 -6.06 -18.87 -11.76
N LEU A 127 -4.80 -18.57 -12.16
CA LEU A 127 -4.38 -17.20 -12.42
C LEU A 127 -5.19 -16.55 -13.54
N ASP A 128 -5.49 -17.28 -14.61
CA ASP A 128 -6.32 -16.77 -15.71
C ASP A 128 -7.74 -16.46 -15.24
N LYS A 129 -8.31 -17.30 -14.37
CA LYS A 129 -9.63 -17.04 -13.77
C LYS A 129 -9.60 -15.81 -12.86
N LEU A 130 -8.52 -15.64 -12.10
CA LEU A 130 -8.30 -14.47 -11.25
C LEU A 130 -8.25 -13.20 -12.10
N ARG A 131 -7.46 -13.20 -13.18
CA ARG A 131 -7.33 -12.07 -14.10
C ARG A 131 -8.68 -11.72 -14.75
N ALA A 132 -9.44 -12.71 -15.18
CA ALA A 132 -10.77 -12.51 -15.76
C ALA A 132 -11.73 -11.88 -14.75
N ARG A 133 -11.67 -12.31 -13.48
CA ARG A 133 -12.51 -11.75 -12.41
C ARG A 133 -12.09 -10.32 -12.09
N MET A 134 -10.79 -10.04 -12.00
CA MET A 134 -10.24 -8.69 -11.79
C MET A 134 -10.71 -7.71 -12.86
N ALA A 135 -10.84 -8.15 -14.11
CA ALA A 135 -11.29 -7.30 -15.21
C ALA A 135 -12.65 -6.65 -14.96
N ARG A 136 -13.52 -7.28 -14.16
CA ARG A 136 -14.83 -6.73 -13.77
C ARG A 136 -14.70 -5.50 -12.87
N TRP A 137 -13.56 -5.36 -12.18
CA TRP A 137 -13.28 -4.27 -11.24
C TRP A 137 -12.36 -3.20 -11.83
N LYS A 138 -11.94 -3.34 -13.08
CA LYS A 138 -10.93 -2.48 -13.70
C LYS A 138 -11.26 -1.00 -13.68
N GLU A 139 -12.54 -0.66 -13.86
CA GLU A 139 -13.01 0.73 -13.87
C GLU A 139 -13.81 1.11 -12.62
N GLN A 140 -13.88 0.22 -11.64
CA GLN A 140 -14.64 0.45 -10.42
C GLN A 140 -14.03 1.56 -9.58
N VAL A 141 -14.80 2.58 -9.26
CA VAL A 141 -14.45 3.62 -8.29
C VAL A 141 -14.95 3.16 -6.92
N PHE A 142 -14.05 3.15 -5.94
CA PHE A 142 -14.39 2.75 -4.57
C PHE A 142 -14.71 3.96 -3.68
N GLY A 143 -14.09 5.10 -3.94
CA GLY A 143 -14.36 6.33 -3.23
C GLY A 143 -13.15 7.23 -3.05
N THR A 144 -13.37 8.33 -2.34
CA THR A 144 -12.35 9.31 -2.01
C THR A 144 -11.52 8.82 -0.82
N TRP A 145 -10.22 8.98 -0.94
CA TRP A 145 -9.25 8.66 0.10
C TRP A 145 -8.53 9.92 0.55
N PRO A 146 -8.99 10.56 1.62
CA PRO A 146 -8.30 11.71 2.19
C PRO A 146 -6.97 11.29 2.81
N VAL A 147 -5.87 11.90 2.38
CA VAL A 147 -4.55 11.68 2.94
C VAL A 147 -4.25 12.81 3.93
N ARG A 148 -4.09 12.45 5.20
CA ARG A 148 -3.84 13.40 6.30
C ARG A 148 -2.49 13.17 6.97
N ARG A 149 -1.85 12.03 6.72
CA ARG A 149 -0.57 11.65 7.32
C ARG A 149 0.11 10.54 6.54
N ALA A 150 1.41 10.45 6.69
CA ALA A 150 2.18 9.23 6.42
C ALA A 150 2.56 8.59 7.75
N VAL A 151 2.94 7.33 7.72
CA VAL A 151 3.39 6.59 8.92
C VAL A 151 4.65 5.79 8.62
N LEU A 152 5.42 5.55 9.66
CA LEU A 152 6.45 4.53 9.67
C LEU A 152 5.88 3.32 10.40
N PHE A 153 5.74 2.21 9.68
CA PHE A 153 5.34 0.93 10.26
C PHE A 153 6.56 0.06 10.52
N ARG A 154 6.50 -0.69 11.62
CA ARG A 154 7.33 -1.89 11.79
C ARG A 154 6.51 -3.13 11.44
N SER A 155 7.12 -4.08 10.77
CA SER A 155 6.51 -5.36 10.46
C SER A 155 7.00 -6.41 11.46
N GLU A 156 6.09 -7.11 12.09
CA GLU A 156 6.36 -8.24 12.98
C GLU A 156 5.70 -9.50 12.40
N THR A 157 6.39 -10.62 12.47
CA THR A 157 5.83 -11.90 12.04
C THR A 157 4.96 -12.47 13.17
N SER A 158 3.78 -12.95 12.82
CA SER A 158 2.89 -13.68 13.72
C SER A 158 2.44 -15.00 13.09
N PRO A 159 1.87 -15.94 13.86
CA PRO A 159 1.34 -17.20 13.30
C PRO A 159 0.28 -16.98 12.22
N SER A 160 -0.45 -15.86 12.27
CA SER A 160 -1.51 -15.51 11.31
C SER A 160 -1.03 -14.61 10.17
N GLY A 161 0.27 -14.32 10.06
CA GLY A 161 0.88 -13.45 9.06
C GLY A 161 1.60 -12.25 9.63
N SER A 162 1.84 -11.24 8.81
CA SER A 162 2.50 -10.01 9.24
C SER A 162 1.55 -9.09 10.00
N VAL A 163 2.04 -8.53 11.11
CA VAL A 163 1.34 -7.51 11.90
C VAL A 163 2.14 -6.22 11.79
N TYR A 164 1.47 -5.11 11.51
CA TYR A 164 2.09 -3.80 11.37
C TYR A 164 1.79 -2.92 12.57
N LYS A 165 2.83 -2.33 13.14
CA LYS A 165 2.71 -1.41 14.28
C LYS A 165 3.25 -0.05 13.90
N VAL A 166 2.54 1.01 14.28
CA VAL A 166 2.97 2.39 14.05
C VAL A 166 4.15 2.72 14.95
N VAL A 167 5.27 3.11 14.35
CA VAL A 167 6.47 3.57 15.06
C VAL A 167 6.49 5.09 15.13
N ALA A 168 6.08 5.76 14.06
CA ALA A 168 6.03 7.22 13.99
C ALA A 168 4.93 7.66 13.03
N GLU A 169 4.40 8.85 13.28
CA GLU A 169 3.42 9.50 12.41
C GLU A 169 3.97 10.83 11.91
N TYR A 170 3.66 11.14 10.66
CA TYR A 170 4.07 12.37 9.99
C TYR A 170 2.82 13.05 9.43
N PRO A 171 2.19 13.96 10.21
CA PRO A 171 0.99 14.65 9.75
C PRO A 171 1.26 15.53 8.54
N CYS A 172 0.27 15.65 7.65
CA CYS A 172 0.31 16.63 6.58
C CYS A 172 0.35 18.04 7.16
N ILE A 173 1.13 18.91 6.50
CA ILE A 173 1.35 20.28 6.96
C ILE A 173 0.21 21.14 6.43
N ALA A 174 -0.58 21.73 7.34
CA ALA A 174 -1.57 22.74 6.95
C ALA A 174 -0.87 23.98 6.39
N THR A 175 -1.31 24.47 5.23
CA THR A 175 -0.83 25.72 4.63
C THR A 175 -1.66 26.90 5.09
#